data_97ab363fba4ab6f274912025f3f7b238
#
_entry.id   97ab363fba4ab6f274912025f3f7b238
#
_cell.length_a   1.000
_cell.length_b   1.000
_cell.length_c   1.000
_cell.angle_alpha   90.00
_cell.angle_beta   90.00
_cell.angle_gamma   90.00
#
_symmetry.space_group_name_H-M   'P 1'
#
loop_
_entity.id
_entity.type
_entity.pdbx_description
1 polymer ?
#
loop_
_entity_poly.entity_id
_entity_poly.type
_entity_poly.pdbx_seq_one_letter_code
_entity_poly.pdbx_strand_id
1 'polypeptide(L)'
;MPNPLQAPSQALALESFLPYRLSVLAQVVSQALHDLYAGPFDLAVTEWRVMAALGRFAPLTASEVGQRIVMDKVAVSRAVARLLKRGLVERTADRADRRRAPLKLSARGRGVHARIVPLALEYEARLYTALNEQERRQFDALSDRLFIHAQVLRQNR
;
A
#
# COMPACT_ATOMS: atom_id res chain seq x y z
N MET A 1 -30.29 43.88 -11.38
CA MET A 1 -30.54 42.83 -10.38
C MET A 1 -29.45 41.80 -10.48
N PRO A 2 -28.55 41.68 -9.52
CA PRO A 2 -27.54 40.60 -9.55
C PRO A 2 -28.22 39.26 -9.32
N ASN A 3 -27.84 38.27 -10.14
CA ASN A 3 -28.34 36.89 -10.10
C ASN A 3 -27.86 36.23 -8.76
N PRO A 4 -28.78 35.76 -7.89
CA PRO A 4 -28.41 35.19 -6.57
C PRO A 4 -27.80 33.79 -6.65
N LEU A 5 -27.50 33.26 -7.85
CA LEU A 5 -26.96 31.90 -8.04
C LEU A 5 -25.45 31.87 -8.36
N GLN A 6 -24.75 32.99 -8.29
CA GLN A 6 -23.30 33.01 -8.39
C GLN A 6 -22.66 33.18 -7.01
N ALA A 7 -22.74 32.15 -6.17
CA ALA A 7 -21.73 31.97 -5.14
C ALA A 7 -20.38 31.83 -5.88
N PRO A 8 -19.33 32.59 -5.51
CA PRO A 8 -18.02 32.40 -6.09
C PRO A 8 -17.64 30.93 -5.90
N SER A 9 -17.41 30.21 -6.99
CA SER A 9 -16.85 28.86 -6.88
C SER A 9 -15.50 29.02 -6.21
N GLN A 10 -15.41 28.65 -4.93
CA GLN A 10 -14.12 28.59 -4.25
C GLN A 10 -13.27 27.58 -5.02
N ALA A 11 -12.35 28.10 -5.85
CA ALA A 11 -11.41 27.27 -6.56
C ALA A 11 -10.60 26.48 -5.53
N LEU A 12 -10.58 25.15 -5.65
CA LEU A 12 -9.83 24.29 -4.78
C LEU A 12 -8.34 24.51 -5.01
N ALA A 13 -7.64 25.09 -4.02
CA ALA A 13 -6.19 25.27 -4.05
C ALA A 13 -5.54 23.88 -3.76
N LEU A 14 -5.17 23.16 -4.81
CA LEU A 14 -4.63 21.80 -4.73
C LEU A 14 -3.35 21.75 -3.89
N GLU A 15 -2.52 22.79 -3.97
CA GLU A 15 -1.23 22.87 -3.27
C GLU A 15 -1.37 22.82 -1.75
N SER A 16 -2.51 23.26 -1.21
CA SER A 16 -2.82 23.24 0.22
C SER A 16 -3.87 22.19 0.59
N PHE A 17 -4.50 21.54 -0.39
CA PHE A 17 -5.54 20.54 -0.15
C PHE A 17 -4.94 19.22 0.33
N LEU A 18 -5.18 18.88 1.60
CA LEU A 18 -4.56 17.73 2.27
C LEU A 18 -4.71 16.40 1.52
N PRO A 19 -5.90 16.00 1.03
CA PRO A 19 -6.05 14.73 0.31
C PRO A 19 -5.17 14.64 -0.94
N TYR A 20 -5.04 15.74 -1.69
CA TYR A 20 -4.16 15.80 -2.87
C TYR A 20 -2.69 15.67 -2.47
N ARG A 21 -2.24 16.43 -1.47
CA ARG A 21 -0.86 16.37 -0.97
C ARG A 21 -0.46 14.98 -0.50
N LEU A 22 -1.34 14.30 0.25
CA LEU A 22 -1.11 12.92 0.69
C LEU A 22 -1.02 11.95 -0.50
N SER A 23 -1.91 12.11 -1.49
CA SER A 23 -1.92 11.27 -2.70
C SER A 23 -0.62 11.42 -3.50
N VAL A 24 -0.17 12.66 -3.72
CA VAL A 24 1.09 12.95 -4.44
C VAL A 24 2.29 12.41 -3.67
N LEU A 25 2.37 12.65 -2.36
CA LEU A 25 3.45 12.13 -1.53
C LEU A 25 3.52 10.60 -1.59
N ALA A 26 2.40 9.93 -1.39
CA ALA A 26 2.32 8.48 -1.46
C ALA A 26 2.73 7.94 -2.84
N GLN A 27 2.35 8.62 -3.93
CA GLN A 27 2.72 8.24 -5.29
C GLN A 27 4.23 8.35 -5.51
N VAL A 28 4.84 9.48 -5.13
CA VAL A 28 6.29 9.72 -5.30
C VAL A 28 7.10 8.72 -4.49
N VAL A 29 6.75 8.52 -3.21
CA VAL A 29 7.43 7.56 -2.32
C VAL A 29 7.31 6.13 -2.85
N SER A 30 6.11 5.72 -3.28
CA SER A 30 5.88 4.38 -3.80
C SER A 30 6.61 4.13 -5.12
N GLN A 31 6.68 5.13 -6.00
CA GLN A 31 7.39 5.01 -7.28
C GLN A 31 8.90 4.91 -7.07
N ALA A 32 9.48 5.75 -6.22
CA ALA A 32 10.90 5.70 -5.92
C ALA A 32 11.31 4.35 -5.28
N LEU A 33 10.48 3.81 -4.39
CA LEU A 33 10.70 2.47 -3.85
C LEU A 33 10.57 1.39 -4.94
N HIS A 34 9.57 1.50 -5.83
CA HIS A 34 9.37 0.58 -6.95
C HIS A 34 10.60 0.51 -7.85
N ASP A 35 11.21 1.64 -8.17
CA ASP A 35 12.38 1.72 -9.05
C ASP A 35 13.57 0.90 -8.53
N LEU A 36 13.66 0.69 -7.20
CA LEU A 36 14.72 -0.12 -6.60
C LEU A 36 14.56 -1.64 -6.84
N TYR A 37 13.33 -2.12 -7.00
CA TYR A 37 13.07 -3.56 -7.13
C TYR A 37 12.46 -3.97 -8.48
N ALA A 38 11.94 -3.03 -9.26
CA ALA A 38 11.27 -3.34 -10.53
C ALA A 38 12.18 -4.07 -11.51
N GLY A 39 13.38 -3.55 -11.76
CA GLY A 39 14.31 -4.16 -12.69
C GLY A 39 14.75 -5.58 -12.27
N PRO A 40 15.34 -5.75 -11.07
CA PRO A 40 15.85 -7.05 -10.63
C PRO A 40 14.79 -8.12 -10.41
N PHE A 41 13.56 -7.75 -10.02
CA PHE A 41 12.52 -8.70 -9.60
C PHE A 41 11.27 -8.69 -10.48
N ASP A 42 11.15 -7.73 -11.39
CA ASP A 42 9.96 -7.58 -12.27
C ASP A 42 8.64 -7.63 -11.49
N LEU A 43 8.55 -6.86 -10.42
CA LEU A 43 7.37 -6.76 -9.56
C LEU A 43 6.70 -5.41 -9.73
N ALA A 44 5.39 -5.41 -9.92
CA ALA A 44 4.57 -4.20 -9.84
C ALA A 44 4.41 -3.75 -8.36
N VAL A 45 4.09 -2.47 -8.14
CA VAL A 45 3.85 -1.91 -6.79
C VAL A 45 2.83 -2.73 -6.00
N THR A 46 1.72 -3.12 -6.64
CA THR A 46 0.67 -3.93 -5.98
C THR A 46 1.16 -5.33 -5.63
N GLU A 47 1.96 -5.95 -6.50
CA GLU A 47 2.55 -7.28 -6.25
C GLU A 47 3.49 -7.24 -5.05
N TRP A 48 4.34 -6.22 -4.97
CA TRP A 48 5.19 -6.03 -3.80
C TRP A 48 4.39 -5.82 -2.51
N ARG A 49 3.35 -4.98 -2.54
CA ARG A 49 2.48 -4.77 -1.36
C ARG A 49 1.80 -6.07 -0.89
N VAL A 50 1.35 -6.91 -1.81
CA VAL A 50 0.80 -8.24 -1.49
C VAL A 50 1.88 -9.11 -0.83
N MET A 51 3.08 -9.17 -1.41
CA MET A 51 4.19 -9.95 -0.87
C MET A 51 4.64 -9.45 0.51
N ALA A 52 4.70 -8.14 0.72
CA ALA A 52 5.05 -7.54 2.01
C ALA A 52 4.00 -7.89 3.09
N ALA A 53 2.70 -7.81 2.76
CA ALA A 53 1.63 -8.21 3.68
C ALA A 53 1.71 -9.70 4.03
N LEU A 54 1.94 -10.56 3.04
CA LEU A 54 2.10 -12.00 3.27
C LEU A 54 3.38 -12.32 4.05
N GLY A 55 4.48 -11.61 3.81
CA GLY A 55 5.72 -11.78 4.54
C GLY A 55 5.58 -11.50 6.05
N ARG A 56 4.66 -10.58 6.40
CA ARG A 56 4.45 -10.17 7.80
C ARG A 56 3.30 -10.89 8.50
N PHE A 57 2.23 -11.23 7.79
CA PHE A 57 0.95 -11.61 8.38
C PHE A 57 0.40 -12.95 7.87
N ALA A 58 1.08 -13.65 6.95
CA ALA A 58 0.59 -14.92 6.43
C ALA A 58 0.30 -15.95 7.54
N PRO A 59 -0.68 -16.83 7.35
CA PRO A 59 -1.52 -16.97 6.15
C PRO A 59 -2.66 -15.96 6.09
N LEU A 60 -3.01 -15.46 4.89
CA LEU A 60 -4.09 -14.52 4.65
C LEU A 60 -4.88 -14.90 3.39
N THR A 61 -6.19 -14.74 3.41
CA THR A 61 -7.01 -14.75 2.18
C THR A 61 -6.73 -13.50 1.33
N ALA A 62 -7.07 -13.55 0.05
CA ALA A 62 -6.94 -12.37 -0.83
C ALA A 62 -7.75 -11.16 -0.33
N SER A 63 -8.91 -11.42 0.30
CA SER A 63 -9.74 -10.36 0.91
C SER A 63 -9.02 -9.70 2.09
N GLU A 64 -8.45 -10.48 2.99
CA GLU A 64 -7.69 -9.98 4.14
C GLU A 64 -6.44 -9.20 3.71
N VAL A 65 -5.75 -9.66 2.66
CA VAL A 65 -4.65 -8.90 2.05
C VAL A 65 -5.15 -7.54 1.58
N GLY A 66 -6.25 -7.50 0.80
CA GLY A 66 -6.83 -6.25 0.29
C GLY A 66 -7.20 -5.26 1.39
N GLN A 67 -7.77 -5.75 2.49
CA GLN A 67 -8.10 -4.92 3.65
C GLN A 67 -6.84 -4.32 4.31
N ARG A 68 -5.78 -5.13 4.48
CA ARG A 68 -4.53 -4.67 5.12
C ARG A 68 -3.77 -3.64 4.28
N ILE A 69 -3.71 -3.84 2.96
CA ILE A 69 -2.99 -2.91 2.08
C ILE A 69 -3.89 -1.78 1.53
N VAL A 70 -5.16 -1.75 1.96
CA VAL A 70 -6.18 -0.75 1.59
C VAL A 70 -6.29 -0.60 0.06
N MET A 71 -6.43 -1.74 -0.63
CA MET A 71 -6.57 -1.78 -2.09
C MET A 71 -7.86 -2.48 -2.52
N ASP A 72 -8.34 -2.13 -3.71
CA ASP A 72 -9.56 -2.72 -4.26
C ASP A 72 -9.37 -4.21 -4.60
N LYS A 73 -10.48 -4.94 -4.55
CA LYS A 73 -10.52 -6.39 -4.76
C LYS A 73 -9.97 -6.82 -6.13
N VAL A 74 -10.20 -6.02 -7.17
CA VAL A 74 -9.78 -6.37 -8.55
C VAL A 74 -8.26 -6.25 -8.67
N ALA A 75 -7.67 -5.16 -8.17
CA ALA A 75 -6.22 -4.96 -8.17
C ALA A 75 -5.50 -6.07 -7.39
N VAL A 76 -6.00 -6.40 -6.17
CA VAL A 76 -5.43 -7.47 -5.34
C VAL A 76 -5.56 -8.83 -6.04
N SER A 77 -6.73 -9.15 -6.61
CA SER A 77 -6.95 -10.43 -7.30
C SER A 77 -6.01 -10.62 -8.48
N ARG A 78 -5.79 -9.57 -9.28
CA ARG A 78 -4.84 -9.59 -10.41
C ARG A 78 -3.39 -9.78 -9.93
N ALA A 79 -2.98 -9.07 -8.89
CA ALA A 79 -1.64 -9.22 -8.33
C ALA A 79 -1.42 -10.64 -7.77
N VAL A 80 -2.37 -11.17 -7.02
CA VAL A 80 -2.32 -12.55 -6.49
C VAL A 80 -2.24 -13.57 -7.61
N ALA A 81 -3.05 -13.43 -8.68
CA ALA A 81 -3.01 -14.34 -9.83
C ALA A 81 -1.63 -14.35 -10.51
N ARG A 82 -1.02 -13.19 -10.69
CA ARG A 82 0.33 -13.06 -11.26
C ARG A 82 1.39 -13.69 -10.36
N LEU A 83 1.34 -13.42 -9.05
CA LEU A 83 2.28 -13.98 -8.09
C LEU A 83 2.17 -15.51 -7.97
N LEU A 84 0.95 -16.07 -8.03
CA LEU A 84 0.71 -17.52 -8.10
C LEU A 84 1.32 -18.10 -9.38
N LYS A 85 1.05 -17.47 -10.55
CA LYS A 85 1.61 -17.92 -11.85
C LYS A 85 3.13 -17.92 -11.85
N ARG A 86 3.75 -16.96 -11.17
CA ARG A 86 5.20 -16.83 -11.05
C ARG A 86 5.81 -17.73 -9.95
N GLY A 87 4.99 -18.45 -9.20
CA GLY A 87 5.43 -19.29 -8.10
C GLY A 87 6.04 -18.53 -6.92
N LEU A 88 5.68 -17.26 -6.73
CA LEU A 88 6.14 -16.44 -5.60
C LEU A 88 5.20 -16.52 -4.39
N VAL A 89 3.95 -16.85 -4.64
CA VAL A 89 2.90 -17.09 -3.65
C VAL A 89 2.32 -18.46 -3.88
N GLU A 90 1.91 -19.12 -2.83
CA GLU A 90 1.21 -20.40 -2.87
C GLU A 90 -0.03 -20.38 -1.97
N ARG A 91 -0.99 -21.25 -2.29
CA ARG A 91 -2.15 -21.46 -1.44
C ARG A 91 -1.84 -22.52 -0.39
N THR A 92 -2.26 -22.26 0.84
CA THR A 92 -2.24 -23.31 1.86
C THR A 92 -3.30 -24.36 1.51
N ALA A 93 -3.03 -25.63 1.84
CA ALA A 93 -3.97 -26.71 1.54
C ALA A 93 -5.25 -26.55 2.38
N ASP A 94 -6.26 -25.91 1.81
CA ASP A 94 -7.63 -26.01 2.28
C ASP A 94 -8.36 -26.98 1.35
N ARG A 95 -8.83 -28.09 1.91
CA ARG A 95 -9.49 -29.17 1.13
C ARG A 95 -10.93 -28.79 0.71
N ALA A 96 -11.54 -27.78 1.33
CA ALA A 96 -12.94 -27.47 1.13
C ALA A 96 -13.20 -26.42 0.02
N ASP A 97 -12.38 -25.37 -0.11
CA ASP A 97 -12.56 -24.33 -1.14
C ASP A 97 -11.22 -23.69 -1.56
N ARG A 98 -10.73 -24.10 -2.74
CA ARG A 98 -9.49 -23.55 -3.32
C ARG A 98 -9.54 -22.05 -3.57
N ARG A 99 -10.72 -21.43 -3.74
CA ARG A 99 -10.87 -19.99 -4.02
C ARG A 99 -10.69 -19.15 -2.75
N ARG A 100 -10.99 -19.74 -1.60
CA ARG A 100 -10.86 -19.13 -0.27
C ARG A 100 -9.60 -19.56 0.47
N ALA A 101 -8.80 -20.46 -0.13
CA ALA A 101 -7.59 -20.95 0.50
C ALA A 101 -6.65 -19.80 0.85
N PRO A 102 -6.17 -19.71 2.09
CA PRO A 102 -5.22 -18.69 2.51
C PRO A 102 -3.92 -18.76 1.70
N LEU A 103 -3.28 -17.63 1.55
CA LEU A 103 -2.07 -17.42 0.79
C LEU A 103 -0.88 -17.27 1.72
N LYS A 104 0.27 -17.70 1.27
CA LYS A 104 1.57 -17.45 1.90
C LYS A 104 2.64 -17.30 0.82
N LEU A 105 3.78 -16.76 1.19
CA LEU A 105 4.94 -16.76 0.30
C LEU A 105 5.45 -18.18 0.11
N SER A 106 5.73 -18.56 -1.13
CA SER A 106 6.47 -19.79 -1.45
C SER A 106 7.93 -19.70 -0.96
N ALA A 107 8.71 -20.78 -1.05
CA ALA A 107 10.15 -20.72 -0.78
C ALA A 107 10.85 -19.68 -1.68
N ARG A 108 10.50 -19.65 -2.98
CA ARG A 108 11.00 -18.66 -3.94
C ARG A 108 10.54 -17.24 -3.57
N GLY A 109 9.27 -17.07 -3.19
CA GLY A 109 8.74 -15.79 -2.76
C GLY A 109 9.42 -15.24 -1.51
N ARG A 110 9.70 -16.10 -0.54
CA ARG A 110 10.49 -15.70 0.65
C ARG A 110 11.90 -15.24 0.27
N GLY A 111 12.55 -15.92 -0.66
CA GLY A 111 13.86 -15.50 -1.16
C GLY A 111 13.83 -14.13 -1.83
N VAL A 112 12.84 -13.84 -2.66
CA VAL A 112 12.65 -12.52 -3.28
C VAL A 112 12.33 -11.47 -2.21
N HIS A 113 11.39 -11.74 -1.32
CA HIS A 113 11.01 -10.84 -0.23
C HIS A 113 12.22 -10.47 0.65
N ALA A 114 13.03 -11.46 1.05
CA ALA A 114 14.22 -11.25 1.87
C ALA A 114 15.28 -10.36 1.18
N ARG A 115 15.31 -10.33 -0.15
CA ARG A 115 16.22 -9.46 -0.91
C ARG A 115 15.68 -8.04 -1.07
N ILE A 116 14.37 -7.84 -1.13
CA ILE A 116 13.75 -6.52 -1.29
C ILE A 116 13.65 -5.77 0.07
N VAL A 117 13.40 -6.47 1.16
CA VAL A 117 13.25 -5.84 2.49
C VAL A 117 14.42 -4.93 2.87
N PRO A 118 15.70 -5.32 2.72
CA PRO A 118 16.81 -4.41 3.01
C PRO A 118 16.80 -3.15 2.16
N LEU A 119 16.46 -3.25 0.87
CA LEU A 119 16.36 -2.09 -0.03
C LEU A 119 15.25 -1.13 0.44
N ALA A 120 14.12 -1.68 0.85
CA ALA A 120 12.99 -0.90 1.35
C ALA A 120 13.35 -0.17 2.66
N LEU A 121 14.02 -0.85 3.59
CA LEU A 121 14.46 -0.26 4.87
C LEU A 121 15.54 0.81 4.67
N GLU A 122 16.48 0.58 3.75
CA GLU A 122 17.48 1.59 3.39
C GLU A 122 16.82 2.83 2.77
N TYR A 123 15.87 2.63 1.87
CA TYR A 123 15.10 3.74 1.30
C TYR A 123 14.33 4.52 2.36
N GLU A 124 13.65 3.83 3.28
CA GLU A 124 12.95 4.45 4.41
C GLU A 124 13.91 5.28 5.28
N ALA A 125 15.07 4.72 5.64
CA ALA A 125 16.07 5.42 6.43
C ALA A 125 16.55 6.70 5.73
N ARG A 126 16.78 6.64 4.41
CA ARG A 126 17.15 7.81 3.60
C ARG A 126 16.02 8.84 3.52
N LEU A 127 14.77 8.41 3.39
CA LEU A 127 13.62 9.30 3.38
C LEU A 127 13.51 10.06 4.72
N TYR A 128 13.75 9.38 5.83
CA TYR A 128 13.70 9.98 7.16
C TYR A 128 14.87 10.93 7.48
N THR A 129 15.93 10.99 6.66
CA THR A 129 16.97 12.00 6.87
C THR A 129 16.48 13.44 6.70
N ALA A 130 15.33 13.63 6.06
CA ALA A 130 14.67 14.93 5.94
C ALA A 130 14.04 15.43 7.27
N LEU A 131 13.92 14.57 8.27
CA LEU A 131 13.28 14.85 9.55
C LEU A 131 14.25 14.56 10.70
N ASN A 132 14.23 15.40 11.72
CA ASN A 132 14.87 15.03 12.98
C ASN A 132 14.02 13.99 13.75
N GLU A 133 14.56 13.44 14.82
CA GLU A 133 13.90 12.36 15.56
C GLU A 133 12.56 12.79 16.20
N GLN A 134 12.45 14.02 16.65
CA GLN A 134 11.19 14.56 17.19
C GLN A 134 10.14 14.73 16.10
N GLU A 135 10.52 15.29 14.95
CA GLU A 135 9.65 15.45 13.79
C GLU A 135 9.17 14.10 13.25
N ARG A 136 10.06 13.09 13.22
CA ARG A 136 9.70 11.72 12.84
C ARG A 136 8.63 11.16 13.77
N ARG A 137 8.80 11.23 15.09
CA ARG A 137 7.80 10.77 16.06
C ARG A 137 6.48 11.50 15.93
N GLN A 138 6.52 12.82 15.69
CA GLN A 138 5.31 13.63 15.46
C GLN A 138 4.60 13.21 14.16
N PHE A 139 5.35 13.01 13.09
CA PHE A 139 4.81 12.58 11.80
C PHE A 139 4.11 11.21 11.93
N ASP A 140 4.74 10.24 12.58
CA ASP A 140 4.17 8.90 12.80
C ASP A 140 2.86 9.01 13.58
N ALA A 141 2.85 9.73 14.71
CA ALA A 141 1.66 9.91 15.55
C ALA A 141 0.51 10.64 14.81
N LEU A 142 0.83 11.68 14.03
CA LEU A 142 -0.17 12.45 13.29
C LEU A 142 -0.72 11.64 12.11
N SER A 143 0.13 10.87 11.43
CA SER A 143 -0.28 9.98 10.34
C SER A 143 -1.25 8.90 10.82
N ASP A 144 -0.97 8.27 11.96
CA ASP A 144 -1.84 7.26 12.58
C ASP A 144 -3.19 7.87 12.95
N ARG A 145 -3.21 9.05 13.57
CA ARG A 145 -4.46 9.75 13.93
C ARG A 145 -5.29 10.10 12.71
N LEU A 146 -4.68 10.61 11.65
CA LEU A 146 -5.37 10.92 10.40
C LEU A 146 -5.92 9.68 9.73
N PHE A 147 -5.15 8.59 9.72
CA PHE A 147 -5.57 7.31 9.16
C PHE A 147 -6.82 6.77 9.87
N ILE A 148 -6.79 6.70 11.21
CA ILE A 148 -7.93 6.23 12.02
C ILE A 148 -9.17 7.11 11.76
N HIS A 149 -9.00 8.43 11.78
CA HIS A 149 -10.12 9.35 11.56
C HIS A 149 -10.70 9.23 10.14
N ALA A 150 -9.87 9.08 9.12
CA ALA A 150 -10.32 8.87 7.75
C ALA A 150 -11.13 7.56 7.59
N GLN A 151 -10.77 6.50 8.32
CA GLN A 151 -11.55 5.26 8.35
C GLN A 151 -12.95 5.49 8.97
N VAL A 152 -13.05 6.24 10.07
CA VAL A 152 -14.34 6.59 10.70
C VAL A 152 -15.22 7.38 9.73
N LEU A 153 -14.67 8.40 9.07
CA LEU A 153 -15.40 9.19 8.08
C LEU A 153 -15.88 8.37 6.88
N ARG A 154 -15.17 7.31 6.53
CA ARG A 154 -15.56 6.40 5.45
C ARG A 154 -16.71 5.46 5.86
N GLN A 155 -16.75 5.04 7.12
CA GLN A 155 -17.79 4.12 7.62
C GLN A 155 -19.13 4.83 7.87
N ASN A 156 -19.11 6.14 8.12
CA ASN A 156 -20.30 6.94 8.41
C ASN A 156 -20.99 7.50 7.13
N ARG A 157 -20.65 6.99 5.95
CA ARG A 157 -21.32 7.29 4.68
C ARG A 157 -22.27 6.15 4.32
#